data_13be1bba706c054960ae9e11a6cb347b
#
_entry.id   13be1bba706c054960ae9e11a6cb347b
#
_cell.length_a   1.000
_cell.length_b   1.000
_cell.length_c   1.000
_cell.angle_alpha   90.00
_cell.angle_beta   90.00
_cell.angle_gamma   90.00
#
_symmetry.space_group_name_H-M   'P 1'
#
loop_
_entity.id
_entity.type
_entity.pdbx_description
1 polymer ?
#
loop_
_entity_poly.entity_id
_entity_poly.type
_entity_poly.pdbx_seq_one_letter_code
_entity_poly.pdbx_strand_id
1 'polypeptide(L)'
;MAFAQLTYRESLRDIETCLRAQSSKLYHLGMRSTVTRNTLANANAVRDWRMYADFAQSLIAIARPLYADEAFGVDLKNTVYALDTTTIDCAFRCSPGHRFDP
;
A
#
# COMPACT_ATOMS: atom_id res chain seq x y z
N MET A 1 -4.65 -0.84 5.30
CA MET A 1 -3.56 -0.25 4.48
C MET A 1 -4.06 0.20 3.11
N ALA A 2 -4.78 -0.63 2.34
CA ALA A 2 -5.35 -0.20 1.05
C ALA A 2 -6.23 1.06 1.15
N PHE A 3 -7.10 1.14 2.16
CA PHE A 3 -7.87 2.35 2.46
C PHE A 3 -6.97 3.58 2.63
N ALA A 4 -5.86 3.45 3.36
CA ALA A 4 -4.93 4.55 3.60
C ALA A 4 -4.28 5.05 2.30
N GLN A 5 -3.88 4.15 1.42
CA GLN A 5 -3.30 4.48 0.12
C GLN A 5 -4.31 5.18 -0.79
N LEU A 6 -5.53 4.66 -0.88
CA LEU A 6 -6.58 5.23 -1.72
C LEU A 6 -7.09 6.59 -1.23
N THR A 7 -6.93 6.90 0.05
CA THR A 7 -7.40 8.14 0.67
C THR A 7 -6.26 9.09 1.07
N TYR A 8 -5.02 8.79 0.65
CA TYR A 8 -3.83 9.62 0.88
C TYR A 8 -3.58 9.92 2.37
N ARG A 9 -3.65 8.89 3.23
CA ARG A 9 -3.38 9.02 4.67
C ARG A 9 -1.90 8.89 4.95
N GLU A 10 -1.35 9.83 5.73
CA GLU A 10 0.09 9.93 5.97
C GLU A 10 0.55 9.25 7.25
N SER A 11 -0.33 9.03 8.22
CA SER A 11 0.03 8.44 9.50
C SER A 11 -0.97 7.40 10.00
N LEU A 12 -0.51 6.49 10.85
CA LEU A 12 -1.38 5.49 11.49
C LEU A 12 -2.46 6.13 12.36
N ARG A 13 -2.17 7.30 12.96
CA ARG A 13 -3.13 8.07 13.76
C ARG A 13 -4.23 8.64 12.87
N ASP A 14 -3.86 9.15 11.72
CA ASP A 14 -4.81 9.67 10.74
C ASP A 14 -5.70 8.55 10.20
N ILE A 15 -5.13 7.39 9.87
CA ILE A 15 -5.89 6.21 9.48
C ILE A 15 -6.90 5.81 10.55
N GLU A 16 -6.48 5.71 11.81
CA GLU A 16 -7.36 5.36 12.94
C GLU A 16 -8.51 6.36 13.05
N THR A 17 -8.22 7.66 13.01
CA THR A 17 -9.21 8.73 13.13
C THR A 17 -10.23 8.66 12.00
N CYS A 18 -9.78 8.47 10.77
CA CYS A 18 -10.66 8.38 9.60
C CYS A 18 -11.52 7.12 9.60
N LEU A 19 -10.97 5.98 10.00
CA LEU A 19 -11.74 4.74 10.14
C LEU A 19 -12.78 4.86 11.25
N ARG A 20 -12.44 5.52 12.36
CA ARG A 20 -13.38 5.77 13.47
C ARG A 20 -14.54 6.67 13.03
N ALA A 21 -14.26 7.71 12.26
CA ALA A 21 -15.30 8.58 11.67
C ALA A 21 -16.24 7.84 10.71
N GLN A 22 -15.76 6.76 10.09
CA GLN A 22 -16.49 5.92 9.16
C GLN A 22 -16.98 4.60 9.79
N SER A 23 -17.14 4.54 11.10
CA SER A 23 -17.43 3.31 11.85
C SER A 23 -18.65 2.54 11.32
N SER A 24 -19.68 3.21 10.87
CA SER A 24 -20.87 2.59 10.26
C SER A 24 -20.61 1.89 8.92
N LYS A 25 -19.53 2.24 8.25
CA LYS A 25 -19.15 1.69 6.94
C LYS A 25 -18.08 0.61 7.00
N LEU A 26 -17.51 0.36 8.19
CA LEU A 26 -16.41 -0.61 8.36
C LEU A 26 -16.78 -2.03 7.94
N TYR A 27 -18.03 -2.41 8.16
CA TYR A 27 -18.54 -3.71 7.72
C TYR A 27 -18.40 -3.91 6.21
N HIS A 28 -18.69 -2.88 5.41
CA HIS A 28 -18.55 -2.92 3.96
C HIS A 28 -17.08 -3.00 3.49
N LEU A 29 -16.14 -2.60 4.35
CA LEU A 29 -14.71 -2.73 4.12
C LEU A 29 -14.15 -4.09 4.60
N GLY A 30 -15.01 -5.00 5.04
CA GLY A 30 -14.61 -6.29 5.59
C GLY A 30 -14.04 -6.22 7.02
N MET A 31 -14.25 -5.12 7.72
CA MET A 31 -13.77 -4.94 9.10
C MET A 31 -14.91 -5.18 10.09
N ARG A 32 -14.67 -6.01 11.10
CA ARG A 32 -15.68 -6.33 12.12
C ARG A 32 -15.79 -5.27 13.23
N SER A 33 -14.73 -4.50 13.42
CA SER A 33 -14.65 -3.49 14.49
C SER A 33 -13.67 -2.38 14.11
N THR A 34 -13.66 -1.33 14.93
CA THR A 34 -12.67 -0.25 14.81
C THR A 34 -11.26 -0.78 15.02
N VAL A 35 -10.33 -0.28 14.23
CA VAL A 35 -8.92 -0.67 14.27
C VAL A 35 -8.12 0.46 14.90
N THR A 36 -7.36 0.15 15.96
CA THR A 36 -6.49 1.13 16.61
C THR A 36 -5.14 1.22 15.90
N ARG A 37 -4.44 2.36 16.08
CA ARG A 37 -3.09 2.54 15.56
C ARG A 37 -2.11 1.46 16.05
N ASN A 38 -2.27 0.99 17.30
CA ASN A 38 -1.40 -0.06 17.85
C ASN A 38 -1.62 -1.39 17.14
N THR A 39 -2.87 -1.72 16.82
CA THR A 39 -3.18 -2.90 16.00
C THR A 39 -2.59 -2.80 14.61
N LEU A 40 -2.67 -1.63 13.97
CA LEU A 40 -2.06 -1.38 12.66
C LEU A 40 -0.54 -1.47 12.71
N ALA A 41 0.09 -0.86 13.71
CA ALA A 41 1.54 -0.91 13.91
C ALA A 41 2.03 -2.34 14.13
N ASN A 42 1.36 -3.09 15.00
CA ASN A 42 1.70 -4.47 15.27
C ASN A 42 1.51 -5.38 14.03
N ALA A 43 0.40 -5.22 13.32
CA ALA A 43 0.17 -5.95 12.08
C ALA A 43 1.26 -5.68 11.03
N ASN A 44 1.70 -4.43 10.92
CA ASN A 44 2.75 -4.03 10.01
C ASN A 44 4.13 -4.61 10.40
N ALA A 45 4.40 -4.72 11.70
CA ALA A 45 5.65 -5.27 12.22
C ALA A 45 5.75 -6.80 12.10
N VAL A 46 4.61 -7.50 12.26
CA VAL A 46 4.58 -8.97 12.37
C VAL A 46 4.28 -9.66 11.04
N ARG A 47 3.49 -9.03 10.17
CA ARG A 47 3.07 -9.66 8.91
C ARG A 47 4.17 -9.61 7.86
N ASP A 48 4.27 -10.71 7.11
CA ASP A 48 5.23 -10.83 6.01
C ASP A 48 4.90 -9.83 4.89
N TRP A 49 5.90 -9.12 4.41
CA TRP A 49 5.78 -8.16 3.29
C TRP A 49 5.31 -8.81 1.98
N ARG A 50 5.55 -10.10 1.81
CA ARG A 50 5.13 -10.86 0.62
C ARG A 50 3.63 -10.82 0.41
N MET A 51 2.86 -10.68 1.47
CA MET A 51 1.41 -10.49 1.39
C MET A 51 1.04 -9.26 0.54
N TYR A 52 1.78 -8.18 0.68
CA TYR A 52 1.56 -6.97 -0.12
C TYR A 52 2.06 -7.15 -1.57
N ALA A 53 3.17 -7.85 -1.75
CA ALA A 53 3.70 -8.17 -3.07
C ALA A 53 2.72 -9.05 -3.88
N ASP A 54 2.17 -10.09 -3.27
CA ASP A 54 1.19 -10.98 -3.90
C ASP A 54 -0.10 -10.24 -4.24
N PHE A 55 -0.56 -9.36 -3.36
CA PHE A 55 -1.73 -8.52 -3.62
C PHE A 55 -1.47 -7.56 -4.79
N ALA A 56 -0.32 -6.91 -4.83
CA ALA A 56 0.06 -6.02 -5.94
C ALA A 56 0.14 -6.78 -7.26
N GLN A 57 0.73 -7.97 -7.30
CA GLN A 57 0.79 -8.81 -8.49
C GLN A 57 -0.60 -9.21 -8.99
N SER A 58 -1.51 -9.53 -8.06
CA SER A 58 -2.90 -9.84 -8.41
C SER A 58 -3.61 -8.65 -9.05
N LEU A 59 -3.41 -7.45 -8.51
CA LEU A 59 -3.97 -6.20 -9.09
C LEU A 59 -3.37 -5.89 -10.46
N ILE A 60 -2.07 -6.08 -10.63
CA ILE A 60 -1.38 -5.90 -11.93
C ILE A 60 -1.95 -6.86 -12.98
N ALA A 61 -2.17 -8.12 -12.62
CA ALA A 61 -2.75 -9.11 -13.51
C ALA A 61 -4.16 -8.72 -13.98
N ILE A 62 -4.96 -8.12 -13.10
CA ILE A 62 -6.30 -7.60 -13.42
C ILE A 62 -6.21 -6.33 -14.27
N ALA A 63 -5.30 -5.42 -13.95
CA ALA A 63 -5.19 -4.13 -14.61
C ALA A 63 -4.62 -4.23 -16.04
N ARG A 64 -3.66 -5.13 -16.29
CA ARG A 64 -3.01 -5.26 -17.61
C ARG A 64 -3.97 -5.38 -18.79
N PRO A 65 -5.00 -6.24 -18.78
CA PRO A 65 -5.95 -6.33 -19.88
C PRO A 65 -6.76 -5.05 -20.12
N LEU A 66 -6.99 -4.28 -19.03
CA LEU A 66 -7.79 -3.04 -19.11
C LEU A 66 -7.05 -1.92 -19.86
N TYR A 67 -5.72 -1.96 -19.85
CA TYR A 67 -4.85 -0.97 -20.49
C TYR A 67 -4.16 -1.48 -21.76
N ALA A 68 -4.44 -2.72 -22.19
CA ALA A 68 -3.75 -3.34 -23.32
C ALA A 68 -3.94 -2.59 -24.65
N ASP A 69 -5.10 -1.92 -24.80
CA ASP A 69 -5.47 -1.19 -26.02
C ASP A 69 -5.25 0.34 -25.89
N GLU A 70 -4.74 0.83 -24.77
CA GLU A 70 -4.40 2.24 -24.63
C GLU A 70 -3.14 2.57 -25.42
N ALA A 71 -3.26 3.52 -26.36
CA ALA A 71 -2.12 4.04 -27.10
C ALA A 71 -1.20 4.79 -26.13
N PHE A 72 -0.01 4.25 -25.95
CA PHE A 72 1.06 4.98 -25.31
C PHE A 72 1.46 6.12 -26.25
N GLY A 73 1.20 7.37 -25.89
CA GLY A 73 1.34 8.56 -26.77
C GLY A 73 2.78 8.82 -27.30
N VAL A 74 3.68 7.84 -27.18
CA VAL A 74 5.06 7.87 -27.68
C VAL A 74 5.33 6.55 -28.41
N ASP A 75 5.77 6.64 -29.65
CA ASP A 75 6.19 5.47 -30.44
C ASP A 75 7.58 5.00 -29.97
N LEU A 76 7.60 3.98 -29.14
CA LEU A 76 8.81 3.41 -28.57
C LEU A 76 9.14 2.07 -29.24
N LYS A 77 10.21 2.04 -29.99
CA LYS A 77 10.68 0.83 -30.71
C LYS A 77 11.38 -0.19 -29.82
N ASN A 78 11.73 0.19 -28.58
CA ASN A 78 12.48 -0.63 -27.63
C ASN A 78 11.70 -0.83 -26.32
N THR A 79 12.09 -1.86 -25.56
CA THR A 79 11.55 -2.08 -24.21
C THR A 79 11.89 -0.91 -23.30
N VAL A 80 10.88 -0.33 -22.67
CA VAL A 80 11.01 0.80 -21.76
C VAL A 80 10.75 0.34 -20.34
N TYR A 81 11.61 0.74 -19.42
CA TYR A 81 11.47 0.53 -18.00
C TYR A 81 11.13 1.86 -17.34
N ALA A 82 10.04 1.90 -16.60
CA ALA A 82 9.72 3.03 -15.72
C ALA A 82 10.42 2.81 -14.37
N LEU A 83 11.29 3.76 -13.98
CA LEU A 83 11.91 3.79 -12.66
C LEU A 83 11.30 4.95 -11.88
N ASP A 84 10.57 4.63 -10.82
CA ASP A 84 10.08 5.61 -9.86
C ASP A 84 10.95 5.54 -8.59
N THR A 85 11.45 6.69 -8.16
CA THR A 85 12.20 6.84 -6.92
C THR A 85 11.31 7.51 -5.88
N THR A 86 10.82 6.76 -4.93
CA THR A 86 10.13 7.30 -3.76
C THR A 86 11.15 7.53 -2.65
N THR A 87 11.29 8.77 -2.19
CA THR A 87 12.03 9.06 -0.97
C THR A 87 11.19 8.57 0.21
N ILE A 88 11.59 7.47 0.82
CA ILE A 88 11.00 7.03 2.08
C ILE A 88 11.68 7.81 3.19
N ASP A 89 10.99 8.80 3.73
CA ASP A 89 11.45 9.49 4.92
C ASP A 89 11.31 8.51 6.09
N CYS A 90 12.43 7.93 6.52
CA CYS A 90 12.50 7.05 7.68
C CYS A 90 12.34 7.88 8.97
N ALA A 91 11.22 8.55 9.15
CA ALA A 91 10.80 9.11 10.43
C ALA A 91 10.42 8.02 11.45
N PHE A 92 10.33 6.78 10.99
CA PHE A 92 10.27 5.62 11.88
C PHE A 92 11.70 5.20 12.20
N ARG A 93 12.10 5.32 13.46
CA ARG A 93 13.33 4.73 13.99
C ARG A 93 13.39 3.28 13.48
N CYS A 94 14.26 3.03 12.52
CA CYS A 94 14.70 1.69 12.23
C CYS A 94 15.33 1.18 13.53
N SER A 95 14.73 0.18 14.16
CA SER A 95 15.41 -0.57 15.19
C SER A 95 16.75 -1.04 14.62
N PRO A 96 17.88 -0.78 15.29
CA PRO A 96 19.19 -1.25 14.82
C PRO A 96 19.17 -2.78 14.83
N GLY A 97 19.05 -3.41 13.67
CA GLY A 97 19.06 -4.88 13.58
C GLY A 97 18.62 -5.47 12.24
N HIS A 98 17.96 -4.75 11.37
CA HIS A 98 17.69 -5.25 10.03
C HIS A 98 18.73 -4.75 9.03
N ARG A 99 19.74 -5.58 8.80
CA ARG A 99 20.63 -5.46 7.65
C ARG A 99 19.84 -5.92 6.41
N PHE A 100 19.67 -5.03 5.45
CA PHE A 100 19.36 -5.44 4.08
C PHE A 100 20.70 -5.94 3.50
N ASP A 101 20.84 -7.23 3.32
CA ASP A 101 21.85 -7.77 2.43
C ASP A 101 21.36 -7.65 0.99
N PRO A 102 22.22 -7.24 0.03
CA PRO A 102 21.88 -6.97 -1.35
C PRO A 102 21.44 -8.21 -2.14
#